data_89c86ef91b63579f0ec7111646f2d42c
#
_entry.id   89c86ef91b63579f0ec7111646f2d42c
#
_cell.length_a   1.000
_cell.length_b   1.000
_cell.length_c   1.000
_cell.angle_alpha   90.00
_cell.angle_beta   90.00
_cell.angle_gamma   90.00
#
_symmetry.space_group_name_H-M   'P 1'
#
loop_
_entity.id
_entity.type
_entity.pdbx_description
1 polymer ?
#
loop_
_entity_poly.entity_id
_entity_poly.type
_entity_poly.pdbx_seq_one_letter_code
_entity_poly.pdbx_strand_id
1 'polypeptide(L)'
;MRFPEDAPVTPGKRETLRARIAALGVRLEAVEEQAIRAGGPGGQKVNKTSSGVLLRYLLGGELLVVKWTRERGHSLNRFLALRELVEEIESRLSPETSPRQREIERIRKQKDRRRRRRS
;
A
#
# COMPACT_ATOMS: atom_id res chain seq x y z
N MET A 1 9.42 -1.12 10.79
CA MET A 1 10.15 -0.39 9.73
C MET A 1 10.29 1.08 10.07
N ARG A 2 11.24 1.74 9.47
CA ARG A 2 11.36 3.20 9.57
C ARG A 2 10.61 3.85 8.41
N PHE A 3 10.08 5.03 8.64
CA PHE A 3 9.44 5.79 7.57
C PHE A 3 10.45 6.05 6.45
N PRO A 4 10.08 5.83 5.17
CA PRO A 4 11.00 6.00 4.03
C PRO A 4 11.17 7.47 3.66
N GLU A 5 11.90 8.23 4.47
CA GLU A 5 12.12 9.66 4.27
C GLU A 5 12.98 9.98 3.05
N ASP A 6 13.78 9.01 2.63
CA ASP A 6 14.67 9.13 1.48
C ASP A 6 14.01 8.80 0.15
N ALA A 7 12.72 8.46 0.15
CA ALA A 7 12.00 8.14 -1.07
C ALA A 7 11.97 9.36 -2.00
N PRO A 8 12.16 9.16 -3.31
CA PRO A 8 12.14 10.25 -4.29
C PRO A 8 10.71 10.69 -4.63
N VAL A 9 10.02 11.23 -3.63
CA VAL A 9 8.67 11.74 -3.75
C VAL A 9 8.63 13.17 -3.20
N THR A 10 7.58 13.91 -3.55
CA THR A 10 7.45 15.28 -3.06
C THR A 10 7.25 15.30 -1.55
N PRO A 11 7.69 16.38 -0.86
CA PRO A 11 7.44 16.50 0.59
C PRO A 11 5.97 16.40 0.95
N GLY A 12 5.08 16.93 0.10
CA GLY A 12 3.64 16.84 0.33
C GLY A 12 3.13 15.40 0.41
N LYS A 13 3.64 14.53 -0.45
CA LYS A 13 3.25 13.11 -0.42
C LYS A 13 3.73 12.43 0.85
N ARG A 14 4.94 12.76 1.31
CA ARG A 14 5.46 12.21 2.57
C ARG A 14 4.62 12.66 3.76
N GLU A 15 4.30 13.94 3.82
CA GLU A 15 3.49 14.48 4.92
C GLU A 15 2.07 13.90 4.93
N THR A 16 1.47 13.74 3.76
CA THR A 16 0.16 13.11 3.65
C THR A 16 0.18 11.70 4.20
N LEU A 17 1.19 10.93 3.84
CA LEU A 17 1.31 9.56 4.33
C LEU A 17 1.56 9.51 5.84
N ARG A 18 2.42 10.39 6.36
CA ARG A 18 2.64 10.48 7.82
C ARG A 18 1.35 10.82 8.57
N ALA A 19 0.58 11.75 8.04
CA ALA A 19 -0.69 12.16 8.65
C ALA A 19 -1.69 10.99 8.69
N ARG A 20 -1.76 10.21 7.60
CA ARG A 20 -2.63 9.04 7.55
C ARG A 20 -2.20 7.96 8.54
N ILE A 21 -0.90 7.71 8.64
CA ILE A 21 -0.35 6.77 9.61
C ILE A 21 -0.72 7.18 11.04
N ALA A 22 -0.54 8.45 11.36
CA ALA A 22 -0.89 8.96 12.68
C ALA A 22 -2.38 8.87 12.97
N ALA A 23 -3.21 9.23 11.98
CA ALA A 23 -4.67 9.19 12.13
C ALA A 23 -5.20 7.78 12.34
N LEU A 24 -4.57 6.78 11.72
CA LEU A 24 -4.98 5.39 11.85
C LEU A 24 -4.36 4.68 13.05
N GLY A 25 -3.42 5.32 13.72
CA GLY A 25 -2.72 4.70 14.85
C GLY A 25 -1.79 3.57 14.45
N VAL A 26 -1.29 3.61 13.22
CA VAL A 26 -0.37 2.58 12.74
C VAL A 26 0.98 2.72 13.43
N ARG A 27 1.48 1.61 13.96
CA ARG A 27 2.77 1.57 14.63
C ARG A 27 3.80 1.00 13.67
N LEU A 28 4.67 1.87 13.14
CA LEU A 28 5.68 1.46 12.17
C LEU A 28 6.64 0.42 12.72
N GLU A 29 6.92 0.48 14.01
CA GLU A 29 7.79 -0.53 14.64
C GLU A 29 7.17 -1.93 14.64
N ALA A 30 5.86 -2.04 14.43
CA ALA A 30 5.17 -3.32 14.32
C ALA A 30 5.08 -3.82 12.88
N VAL A 31 5.48 -3.00 11.92
CA VAL A 31 5.52 -3.42 10.51
C VAL A 31 6.82 -4.15 10.25
N GLU A 32 6.72 -5.42 9.84
CA GLU A 32 7.87 -6.21 9.45
C GLU A 32 8.21 -5.90 8.00
N GLU A 33 9.46 -5.56 7.76
CA GLU A 33 9.94 -5.23 6.44
C GLU A 33 10.99 -6.23 6.00
N GLN A 34 10.85 -6.73 4.77
CA GLN A 34 11.80 -7.65 4.18
C GLN A 34 12.14 -7.18 2.76
N ALA A 35 13.43 -7.06 2.47
CA ALA A 35 13.87 -6.80 1.11
C ALA A 35 13.72 -8.07 0.29
N ILE A 36 13.14 -7.94 -0.91
CA ILE A 36 12.96 -9.06 -1.82
C ILE A 36 13.51 -8.70 -3.19
N ARG A 37 13.87 -9.71 -3.95
CA ARG A 37 14.36 -9.49 -5.30
C ARG A 37 13.21 -9.29 -6.27
N ALA A 38 13.32 -8.27 -7.09
CA ALA A 38 12.41 -8.05 -8.20
C ALA A 38 12.86 -8.96 -9.35
N GLY A 39 11.90 -9.55 -10.04
CA GLY A 39 12.16 -10.35 -11.20
C GLY A 39 11.99 -11.84 -10.96
N GLY A 40 11.87 -12.57 -12.04
CA GLY A 40 11.59 -14.00 -12.01
C GLY A 40 12.84 -14.86 -11.81
N PRO A 41 12.63 -16.15 -11.60
CA PRO A 41 13.71 -17.11 -11.51
C PRO A 41 14.45 -17.22 -12.84
N GLY A 42 15.75 -17.19 -12.80
CA GLY A 42 16.59 -17.38 -13.97
C GLY A 42 17.29 -16.15 -14.50
N GLY A 43 16.96 -14.98 -13.99
CA GLY A 43 17.67 -13.77 -14.37
C GLY A 43 18.95 -13.59 -13.57
N GLN A 44 20.04 -14.15 -14.01
CA GLN A 44 21.30 -14.05 -13.27
C GLN A 44 21.81 -12.62 -13.11
N LYS A 45 21.55 -11.78 -14.09
CA LYS A 45 22.03 -10.40 -14.08
C LYS A 45 21.14 -9.46 -13.26
N VAL A 46 19.89 -9.84 -13.07
CA VAL A 46 18.89 -9.00 -12.41
C VAL A 46 18.91 -9.17 -10.90
N ASN A 47 19.51 -10.22 -10.42
CA ASN A 47 19.35 -10.66 -9.03
C ASN A 47 20.39 -10.13 -8.05
N LYS A 48 21.26 -9.23 -8.48
CA LYS A 48 22.31 -8.74 -7.61
C LYS A 48 21.85 -7.62 -6.66
N THR A 49 20.74 -6.97 -6.98
CA THR A 49 20.20 -5.90 -6.16
C THR A 49 18.75 -6.19 -5.80
N SER A 50 18.45 -6.19 -4.52
CA SER A 50 17.09 -6.33 -4.01
C SER A 50 16.44 -4.96 -4.00
N SER A 51 15.55 -4.68 -4.95
CA SER A 51 14.82 -3.43 -5.00
C SER A 51 13.42 -3.56 -4.45
N GLY A 52 12.88 -4.77 -4.38
CA GLY A 52 11.53 -5.02 -3.91
C GLY A 52 11.41 -5.06 -2.40
N VAL A 53 10.18 -4.91 -1.92
CA VAL A 53 9.86 -4.86 -0.51
C VAL A 53 8.63 -5.70 -0.21
N LEU A 54 8.70 -6.46 0.86
CA LEU A 54 7.56 -7.17 1.43
C LEU A 54 7.30 -6.59 2.83
N LEU A 55 6.07 -6.16 3.07
CA LEU A 55 5.65 -5.65 4.38
C LEU A 55 4.60 -6.58 4.98
N ARG A 56 4.71 -6.83 6.28
CA ARG A 56 3.72 -7.61 7.03
C ARG A 56 3.28 -6.80 8.24
N TYR A 57 1.98 -6.78 8.47
CA TYR A 57 1.41 -6.07 9.60
C TYR A 57 0.20 -6.82 10.13
N LEU A 58 0.18 -7.07 11.44
CA LEU A 58 -0.93 -7.75 12.08
C LEU A 58 -1.93 -6.72 12.60
N LEU A 59 -3.13 -6.73 12.03
CA LEU A 59 -4.20 -5.80 12.39
C LEU A 59 -5.37 -6.60 12.96
N GLY A 60 -5.56 -6.53 14.28
CA GLY A 60 -6.68 -7.18 14.94
C GLY A 60 -6.81 -8.67 14.66
N GLY A 61 -5.70 -9.38 14.60
CA GLY A 61 -5.67 -10.80 14.30
C GLY A 61 -5.59 -11.15 12.82
N GLU A 62 -5.72 -10.17 11.93
CA GLU A 62 -5.59 -10.36 10.49
C GLU A 62 -4.19 -9.94 10.04
N LEU A 63 -3.49 -10.83 9.34
CA LEU A 63 -2.17 -10.52 8.80
C LEU A 63 -2.33 -9.86 7.43
N LEU A 64 -1.86 -8.62 7.32
CA LEU A 64 -1.82 -7.90 6.05
C LEU A 64 -0.43 -8.04 5.46
N VAL A 65 -0.38 -8.39 4.19
CA VAL A 65 0.89 -8.56 3.46
C VAL A 65 0.85 -7.72 2.20
N VAL A 66 1.86 -6.89 2.02
CA VAL A 66 2.01 -6.05 0.84
C VAL A 66 3.37 -6.34 0.21
N LYS A 67 3.36 -6.60 -1.08
CA LYS A 67 4.57 -6.83 -1.87
C LYS A 67 4.66 -5.78 -2.96
N TRP A 68 5.80 -5.12 -3.06
CA TRP A 68 5.99 -4.09 -4.09
C TRP A 68 7.35 -4.23 -4.74
N THR A 69 7.34 -4.47 -6.06
CA THR A 69 8.57 -4.72 -6.83
C THR A 69 8.62 -3.92 -8.14
N ARG A 70 7.66 -3.01 -8.36
CA ARG A 70 7.48 -2.36 -9.66
C ARG A 70 8.54 -1.35 -10.00
N GLU A 71 9.09 -0.67 -9.01
CA GLU A 71 10.04 0.41 -9.23
C GLU A 71 11.47 -0.10 -9.14
N ARG A 72 12.40 0.63 -9.75
CA ARG A 72 13.81 0.27 -9.70
C ARG A 72 14.45 0.60 -8.37
N GLY A 73 14.05 1.70 -7.75
CA GLY A 73 14.63 2.15 -6.49
C GLY A 73 14.00 1.49 -5.29
N HIS A 74 14.84 1.00 -4.39
CA HIS A 74 14.37 0.36 -3.16
C HIS A 74 13.61 1.34 -2.26
N SER A 75 14.09 2.58 -2.13
CA SER A 75 13.44 3.61 -1.33
C SER A 75 12.04 3.93 -1.83
N LEU A 76 11.87 4.02 -3.14
CA LEU A 76 10.56 4.27 -3.73
C LEU A 76 9.63 3.10 -3.51
N ASN A 77 10.13 1.87 -3.68
CA ASN A 77 9.33 0.67 -3.40
C ASN A 77 8.88 0.63 -1.94
N ARG A 78 9.74 1.02 -1.00
CA ARG A 78 9.39 1.09 0.41
C ARG A 78 8.25 2.09 0.65
N PHE A 79 8.34 3.26 0.05
CA PHE A 79 7.29 4.28 0.18
C PHE A 79 5.96 3.79 -0.39
N LEU A 80 5.98 3.23 -1.59
CA LEU A 80 4.77 2.76 -2.25
C LEU A 80 4.16 1.57 -1.54
N ALA A 81 4.99 0.66 -1.04
CA ALA A 81 4.51 -0.48 -0.25
C ALA A 81 3.85 -0.02 1.05
N LEU A 82 4.45 0.95 1.74
CA LEU A 82 3.88 1.50 2.96
C LEU A 82 2.55 2.20 2.69
N ARG A 83 2.48 2.97 1.61
CA ARG A 83 1.24 3.63 1.21
C ARG A 83 0.13 2.60 0.93
N GLU A 84 0.47 1.52 0.22
CA GLU A 84 -0.48 0.43 -0.04
C GLU A 84 -0.94 -0.22 1.26
N LEU A 85 -0.03 -0.48 2.18
CA LEU A 85 -0.38 -1.03 3.48
C LEU A 85 -1.32 -0.11 4.26
N VAL A 86 -1.05 1.19 4.24
CA VAL A 86 -1.91 2.18 4.91
C VAL A 86 -3.30 2.18 4.28
N GLU A 87 -3.41 2.07 2.96
CA GLU A 87 -4.70 1.98 2.29
C GLU A 87 -5.46 0.71 2.68
N GLU A 88 -4.76 -0.41 2.82
CA GLU A 88 -5.37 -1.66 3.27
C GLU A 88 -5.89 -1.55 4.70
N ILE A 89 -5.12 -0.93 5.59
CA ILE A 89 -5.54 -0.71 6.97
C ILE A 89 -6.76 0.21 7.00
N GLU A 90 -6.72 1.31 6.26
CA GLU A 90 -7.82 2.26 6.19
C GLU A 90 -9.11 1.59 5.71
N SER A 91 -9.01 0.73 4.69
CA SER A 91 -10.16 -0.01 4.18
C SER A 91 -10.82 -0.89 5.24
N ARG A 92 -10.02 -1.42 6.16
CA ARG A 92 -10.55 -2.31 7.21
C ARG A 92 -11.09 -1.55 8.41
N LEU A 93 -10.48 -0.41 8.75
CA LEU A 93 -10.89 0.39 9.90
C LEU A 93 -12.00 1.37 9.56
N SER A 94 -11.96 1.95 8.36
CA SER A 94 -12.90 2.99 7.93
C SER A 94 -13.25 2.79 6.46
N PRO A 95 -13.98 1.73 6.12
CA PRO A 95 -14.26 1.40 4.72
C PRO A 95 -14.92 2.54 3.95
N GLU A 96 -15.77 3.31 4.61
CA GLU A 96 -16.52 4.40 3.97
C GLU A 96 -15.64 5.59 3.58
N THR A 97 -14.49 5.75 4.25
CA THR A 97 -13.59 6.86 3.99
C THR A 97 -12.42 6.49 3.10
N SER A 98 -12.20 5.20 2.84
CA SER A 98 -11.11 4.74 2.00
C SER A 98 -11.37 5.10 0.54
N PRO A 99 -10.37 5.61 -0.20
CA PRO A 99 -10.55 5.91 -1.62
C PRO A 99 -10.97 4.68 -2.45
N ARG A 100 -10.43 3.52 -2.10
CA ARG A 100 -10.77 2.25 -2.76
C ARG A 100 -12.24 1.91 -2.55
N GLN A 101 -12.73 2.06 -1.34
CA GLN A 101 -14.11 1.76 -1.01
C GLN A 101 -15.08 2.75 -1.65
N ARG A 102 -14.70 4.02 -1.70
CA ARG A 102 -15.51 5.04 -2.40
C ARG A 102 -15.66 4.71 -3.88
N GLU A 103 -14.60 4.23 -4.50
CA GLU A 103 -14.63 3.84 -5.92
C GLU A 103 -15.56 2.66 -6.13
N ILE A 104 -15.51 1.66 -5.28
CA ILE A 104 -16.38 0.50 -5.33
C ILE A 104 -17.83 0.92 -5.20
N GLU A 105 -18.15 1.79 -4.25
CA GLU A 105 -19.51 2.27 -4.04
C GLU A 105 -20.02 3.07 -5.23
N ARG A 106 -19.17 3.89 -5.81
CA ARG A 106 -19.53 4.65 -7.00
C ARG A 106 -19.91 3.73 -8.15
N ILE A 107 -19.13 2.70 -8.37
CA ILE A 107 -19.41 1.70 -9.42
C ILE A 107 -20.74 0.99 -9.14
N ARG A 108 -21.00 0.60 -7.89
CA ARG A 108 -22.26 -0.05 -7.50
C ARG A 108 -23.45 0.84 -7.77
N LYS A 109 -23.36 2.13 -7.42
CA LYS A 109 -24.44 3.09 -7.67
C LYS A 109 -24.72 3.24 -9.15
N GLN A 110 -23.69 3.28 -9.99
CA GLN A 110 -23.88 3.35 -11.44
C GLN A 110 -24.59 2.12 -11.99
N LYS A 111 -24.22 0.94 -11.52
CA LYS A 111 -24.86 -0.31 -11.94
C LYS A 111 -26.33 -0.34 -11.52
N ASP A 112 -26.64 0.11 -10.32
CA ASP A 112 -28.01 0.18 -9.83
C ASP A 112 -28.85 1.13 -10.66
N ARG A 113 -28.32 2.29 -11.03
CA ARG A 113 -29.01 3.24 -11.90
C ARG A 113 -29.31 2.63 -13.26
N ARG A 114 -28.37 1.92 -13.86
CA ARG A 114 -28.59 1.23 -15.14
C ARG A 114 -29.67 0.17 -15.03
N ARG A 115 -29.65 -0.58 -13.93
CA ARG A 115 -30.67 -1.61 -13.68
C ARG A 115 -32.04 -1.01 -13.56
N ARG A 116 -32.19 0.11 -12.86
CA ARG A 116 -33.48 0.80 -12.71
C ARG A 116 -34.01 1.33 -14.04
N ARG A 117 -33.12 1.79 -14.91
CA ARG A 117 -33.52 2.30 -16.24
C ARG A 117 -34.02 1.20 -17.16
N ARG A 118 -33.62 -0.03 -16.94
CA ARG A 118 -34.06 -1.17 -17.77
C ARG A 118 -35.37 -1.79 -17.33
N SER A 119 -35.80 -1.51 -16.13
CA SER A 119 -37.01 -2.10 -15.58
C SER A 119 -38.28 -1.26 -15.90
#